data_cc8454c38ec496feed85fe3bdb8931b7
#
_entry.id   cc8454c38ec496feed85fe3bdb8931b7
#
_cell.length_a   1.000
_cell.length_b   1.000
_cell.length_c   1.000
_cell.angle_alpha   90.00
_cell.angle_beta   90.00
_cell.angle_gamma   90.00
#
_symmetry.space_group_name_H-M   'P 1'
#
loop_
_entity.id
_entity.type
_entity.pdbx_description
1 polymer ?
#
loop_
_entity_poly.entity_id
_entity_poly.type
_entity_poly.pdbx_seq_one_letter_code
_entity_poly.pdbx_strand_id
1 'polypeptide(L)'
;PYSAECLKSLTGLTSMRFEDMNAWSQAMIDGIANYAGDPAIEQRCHAATAGIDAAIDGMMPIVKQTPNHSLLSVMLSAGMPEASIRANIKLAISGGQNEPRDAIAGTVWALLTHPDQLQLALAGDVTWLQVFEEYARWIAPIGMSPRRVAKPWTIRDITLEPNDRIFFMFGSANR
;
A
#
# COMPACT_ATOMS: atom_id res chain seq x y z
N PRO A 1 7.54 5.86 10.91
CA PRO A 1 7.88 4.71 11.79
C PRO A 1 6.68 3.81 12.08
N TYR A 2 5.53 4.37 12.50
CA TYR A 2 4.37 3.60 12.96
C TYR A 2 3.87 2.58 11.90
N SER A 3 3.59 3.04 10.69
CA SER A 3 3.14 2.18 9.58
C SER A 3 4.13 1.04 9.28
N ALA A 4 5.44 1.33 9.30
CA ALA A 4 6.48 0.32 9.07
C ALA A 4 6.51 -0.74 10.18
N GLU A 5 6.38 -0.36 11.46
CA GLU A 5 6.33 -1.30 12.57
C GLU A 5 5.08 -2.19 12.51
N CYS A 6 3.92 -1.62 12.14
CA CYS A 6 2.71 -2.41 11.90
C CYS A 6 2.91 -3.41 10.77
N LEU A 7 3.54 -3.01 9.66
CA LEU A 7 3.80 -3.91 8.53
C LEU A 7 4.79 -5.01 8.87
N LYS A 8 5.84 -4.74 9.66
CA LYS A 8 6.76 -5.78 10.15
C LYS A 8 5.99 -6.87 10.89
N SER A 9 5.10 -6.48 11.79
CA SER A 9 4.27 -7.42 12.56
C SER A 9 3.28 -8.15 11.65
N LEU A 10 2.60 -7.43 10.76
CA LEU A 10 1.60 -8.00 9.85
C LEU A 10 2.22 -8.99 8.86
N THR A 11 3.35 -8.65 8.26
CA THR A 11 4.03 -9.49 7.28
C THR A 11 4.80 -10.65 7.92
N GLY A 12 5.23 -10.52 9.17
CA GLY A 12 6.09 -11.46 9.88
C GLY A 12 7.58 -11.19 9.69
N LEU A 13 7.95 -10.05 9.09
CA LEU A 13 9.35 -9.65 8.88
C LEU A 13 9.86 -8.81 10.05
N THR A 14 9.70 -9.33 11.26
CA THR A 14 9.98 -8.61 12.52
C THR A 14 11.46 -8.26 12.72
N SER A 15 12.38 -8.99 12.09
CA SER A 15 13.83 -8.71 12.13
C SER A 15 14.25 -7.52 11.25
N MET A 16 13.40 -7.06 10.31
CA MET A 16 13.72 -5.90 9.49
C MET A 16 13.79 -4.63 10.33
N ARG A 17 14.65 -3.71 9.93
CA ARG A 17 14.66 -2.36 10.48
C ARG A 17 13.49 -1.58 9.84
N PHE A 18 12.88 -0.66 10.59
CA PHE A 18 11.77 0.14 10.05
C PHE A 18 12.23 1.09 8.94
N GLU A 19 13.50 1.54 8.99
CA GLU A 19 14.12 2.37 7.95
C GLU A 19 14.20 1.61 6.61
N ASP A 20 14.59 0.33 6.66
CA ASP A 20 14.67 -0.51 5.47
C ASP A 20 13.27 -0.78 4.90
N MET A 21 12.27 -1.04 5.75
CA MET A 21 10.88 -1.20 5.34
C MET A 21 10.38 0.05 4.60
N ASN A 22 10.65 1.25 5.13
CA ASN A 22 10.31 2.52 4.49
C ASN A 22 11.03 2.72 3.16
N ALA A 23 12.36 2.55 3.15
CA ALA A 23 13.17 2.80 1.97
C ALA A 23 12.83 1.82 0.83
N TRP A 24 12.65 0.54 1.17
CA TRP A 24 12.35 -0.48 0.15
C TRP A 24 10.92 -0.41 -0.36
N SER A 25 9.95 -0.07 0.49
CA SER A 25 8.60 0.23 0.02
C SER A 25 8.59 1.39 -0.98
N GLN A 26 9.28 2.48 -0.65
CA GLN A 26 9.38 3.63 -1.56
C GLN A 26 10.07 3.25 -2.88
N ALA A 27 11.17 2.50 -2.84
CA ALA A 27 11.88 2.07 -4.04
C ALA A 27 11.01 1.17 -4.94
N MET A 28 10.15 0.32 -4.36
CA MET A 28 9.18 -0.47 -5.14
C MET A 28 8.12 0.42 -5.82
N ILE A 29 7.60 1.43 -5.10
CA ILE A 29 6.62 2.37 -5.68
C ILE A 29 7.26 3.20 -6.79
N ASP A 30 8.48 3.70 -6.58
CA ASP A 30 9.22 4.41 -7.62
C ASP A 30 9.43 3.54 -8.87
N GLY A 31 9.75 2.24 -8.67
CA GLY A 31 9.88 1.28 -9.75
C GLY A 31 8.58 1.03 -10.52
N ILE A 32 7.45 0.92 -9.81
CA ILE A 32 6.12 0.79 -10.43
C ILE A 32 5.76 2.04 -11.24
N ALA A 33 6.15 3.22 -10.77
CA ALA A 33 5.89 4.50 -11.41
C ALA A 33 6.96 4.92 -12.44
N ASN A 34 7.95 4.08 -12.70
CA ASN A 34 9.07 4.37 -13.62
C ASN A 34 8.64 4.30 -15.09
N TYR A 35 7.71 5.13 -15.50
CA TYR A 35 7.22 5.16 -16.89
C TYR A 35 8.25 5.67 -17.91
N ALA A 36 9.28 6.39 -17.44
CA ALA A 36 10.37 6.90 -18.27
C ALA A 36 11.45 5.84 -18.52
N GLY A 37 11.45 4.73 -17.79
CA GLY A 37 12.45 3.65 -17.92
C GLY A 37 13.83 4.05 -17.40
N ASP A 38 13.90 4.88 -16.35
CA ASP A 38 15.17 5.25 -15.71
C ASP A 38 15.85 4.01 -15.09
N PRO A 39 17.01 3.59 -15.58
CA PRO A 39 17.68 2.40 -15.09
C PRO A 39 18.16 2.51 -13.63
N ALA A 40 18.40 3.71 -13.13
CA ALA A 40 18.79 3.90 -11.73
C ALA A 40 17.62 3.65 -10.77
N ILE A 41 16.39 4.01 -11.16
CA ILE A 41 15.17 3.68 -10.42
C ILE A 41 14.95 2.17 -10.43
N GLU A 42 15.08 1.53 -11.59
CA GLU A 42 14.92 0.09 -11.74
C GLU A 42 15.92 -0.68 -10.87
N GLN A 43 17.19 -0.27 -10.88
CA GLN A 43 18.23 -0.87 -10.05
C GLN A 43 17.91 -0.76 -8.54
N ARG A 44 17.44 0.40 -8.08
CA ARG A 44 17.01 0.58 -6.67
C ARG A 44 15.81 -0.31 -6.32
N CYS A 45 14.85 -0.44 -7.22
CA CYS A 45 13.71 -1.31 -7.03
C CYS A 45 14.13 -2.79 -6.92
N HIS A 46 15.03 -3.25 -7.79
CA HIS A 46 15.58 -4.61 -7.75
C HIS A 46 16.36 -4.87 -6.45
N ALA A 47 17.18 -3.93 -6.01
CA ALA A 47 17.90 -4.04 -4.74
C ALA A 47 16.96 -4.13 -3.55
N ALA A 48 15.88 -3.32 -3.53
CA ALA A 48 14.86 -3.34 -2.50
C ALA A 48 14.11 -4.68 -2.45
N THR A 49 13.69 -5.19 -3.61
CA THR A 49 13.01 -6.51 -3.68
C THR A 49 13.91 -7.65 -3.25
N ALA A 50 15.20 -7.62 -3.59
CA ALA A 50 16.19 -8.60 -3.11
C ALA A 50 16.39 -8.52 -1.59
N GLY A 51 16.40 -7.32 -1.01
CA GLY A 51 16.46 -7.12 0.44
C GLY A 51 15.26 -7.71 1.16
N ILE A 52 14.06 -7.52 0.62
CA ILE A 52 12.84 -8.14 1.16
C ILE A 52 12.90 -9.67 1.05
N ASP A 53 13.38 -10.21 -0.08
CA ASP A 53 13.54 -11.66 -0.23
C ASP A 53 14.51 -12.22 0.81
N ALA A 54 15.63 -11.55 1.08
CA ALA A 54 16.57 -11.95 2.13
C ALA A 54 15.94 -11.90 3.53
N ALA A 55 15.10 -10.90 3.80
CA ALA A 55 14.35 -10.83 5.06
C ALA A 55 13.34 -11.99 5.21
N ILE A 56 12.65 -12.36 4.12
CA ILE A 56 11.76 -13.53 4.07
C ILE A 56 12.56 -14.81 4.35
N ASP A 57 13.73 -14.98 3.72
CA ASP A 57 14.60 -16.14 3.91
C ASP A 57 15.03 -16.28 5.38
N GLY A 58 15.37 -15.18 6.03
CA GLY A 58 15.75 -15.16 7.44
C GLY A 58 14.61 -15.48 8.40
N MET A 59 13.39 -15.05 8.07
CA MET A 59 12.23 -15.25 8.95
C MET A 59 11.49 -16.58 8.70
N MET A 60 11.56 -17.12 7.49
CA MET A 60 10.83 -18.34 7.12
C MET A 60 11.11 -19.54 8.04
N PRO A 61 12.36 -19.90 8.38
CA PRO A 61 12.62 -21.01 9.31
C PRO A 61 12.09 -20.74 10.71
N ILE A 62 12.17 -19.50 11.18
CA ILE A 62 11.69 -19.10 12.53
C ILE A 62 10.17 -19.27 12.59
N VAL A 63 9.47 -18.76 11.60
CA VAL A 63 8.00 -18.82 11.52
C VAL A 63 7.51 -20.27 11.33
N LYS A 64 8.25 -21.11 10.60
CA LYS A 64 7.93 -22.54 10.49
C LYS A 64 8.04 -23.28 11.83
N GLN A 65 9.01 -22.92 12.67
CA GLN A 65 9.18 -23.51 14.01
C GLN A 65 8.19 -22.96 15.03
N THR A 66 7.87 -21.68 14.92
CA THR A 66 6.97 -20.98 15.85
C THR A 66 5.92 -20.20 15.05
N PRO A 67 4.85 -20.88 14.60
CA PRO A 67 3.78 -20.23 13.84
C PRO A 67 3.09 -19.12 14.63
N ASN A 68 2.66 -18.08 13.91
CA ASN A 68 1.98 -16.93 14.48
C ASN A 68 0.88 -16.42 13.53
N HIS A 69 0.30 -15.23 13.80
CA HIS A 69 -0.78 -14.67 13.00
C HIS A 69 -0.31 -13.79 11.82
N SER A 70 0.99 -13.77 11.51
CA SER A 70 1.50 -12.97 10.38
C SER A 70 1.14 -13.59 9.03
N LEU A 71 1.15 -12.76 7.98
CA LEU A 71 0.91 -13.20 6.61
C LEU A 71 1.85 -14.34 6.20
N LEU A 72 3.15 -14.21 6.53
CA LEU A 72 4.15 -15.25 6.24
C LEU A 72 3.75 -16.58 6.89
N SER A 73 3.36 -16.56 8.16
CA SER A 73 2.95 -17.78 8.90
C SER A 73 1.70 -18.41 8.32
N VAL A 74 0.67 -17.59 8.07
CA VAL A 74 -0.62 -18.06 7.53
C VAL A 74 -0.45 -18.68 6.15
N MET A 75 0.32 -18.03 5.27
CA MET A 75 0.55 -18.53 3.91
C MET A 75 1.39 -19.81 3.89
N LEU A 76 2.39 -19.92 4.78
CA LEU A 76 3.18 -21.15 4.95
C LEU A 76 2.30 -22.29 5.45
N SER A 77 1.46 -22.04 6.45
CA SER A 77 0.54 -23.04 7.02
C SER A 77 -0.53 -23.52 6.02
N ALA A 78 -0.92 -22.62 5.12
CA ALA A 78 -1.84 -22.94 4.02
C ALA A 78 -1.19 -23.72 2.85
N GLY A 79 0.13 -24.00 2.93
CA GLY A 79 0.85 -24.70 1.86
C GLY A 79 0.98 -23.90 0.56
N MET A 80 0.91 -22.57 0.64
CA MET A 80 1.04 -21.72 -0.53
C MET A 80 2.43 -21.88 -1.17
N PRO A 81 2.55 -21.90 -2.52
CA PRO A 81 3.84 -21.94 -3.20
C PRO A 81 4.73 -20.76 -2.79
N GLU A 82 6.02 -21.03 -2.56
CA GLU A 82 6.95 -20.02 -2.05
C GLU A 82 7.03 -18.76 -2.92
N ALA A 83 7.02 -18.90 -4.24
CA ALA A 83 7.00 -17.76 -5.16
C ALA A 83 5.76 -16.86 -4.93
N SER A 84 4.60 -17.46 -4.64
CA SER A 84 3.37 -16.72 -4.32
C SER A 84 3.47 -16.05 -2.96
N ILE A 85 4.06 -16.71 -1.95
CA ILE A 85 4.30 -16.10 -0.63
C ILE A 85 5.15 -14.83 -0.79
N ARG A 86 6.29 -14.93 -1.49
CA ARG A 86 7.20 -13.80 -1.74
C ARG A 86 6.49 -12.65 -2.46
N ALA A 87 5.72 -12.96 -3.49
CA ALA A 87 4.95 -11.96 -4.23
C ALA A 87 3.91 -11.26 -3.34
N ASN A 88 3.16 -12.00 -2.53
CA ASN A 88 2.15 -11.44 -1.64
C ASN A 88 2.75 -10.59 -0.50
N ILE A 89 3.88 -10.99 0.07
CA ILE A 89 4.58 -10.18 1.07
C ILE A 89 5.04 -8.85 0.47
N LYS A 90 5.67 -8.87 -0.72
CA LYS A 90 6.08 -7.65 -1.43
C LYS A 90 4.88 -6.76 -1.78
N LEU A 91 3.77 -7.34 -2.21
CA LEU A 91 2.53 -6.61 -2.47
C LEU A 91 1.98 -5.96 -1.20
N ALA A 92 1.96 -6.68 -0.07
CA ALA A 92 1.52 -6.13 1.20
C ALA A 92 2.40 -4.96 1.67
N ILE A 93 3.71 -5.01 1.42
CA ILE A 93 4.63 -3.92 1.76
C ILE A 93 4.44 -2.72 0.83
N SER A 94 4.40 -2.93 -0.49
CA SER A 94 4.27 -1.83 -1.46
C SER A 94 2.93 -1.09 -1.35
N GLY A 95 1.83 -1.78 -1.03
CA GLY A 95 0.51 -1.19 -0.91
C GLY A 95 0.08 -0.85 0.52
N GLY A 96 0.83 -1.28 1.54
CA GLY A 96 0.46 -1.12 2.95
C GLY A 96 1.32 -0.13 3.74
N GLN A 97 2.35 0.47 3.13
CA GLN A 97 3.27 1.37 3.84
C GLN A 97 2.90 2.84 3.65
N ASN A 98 2.73 3.29 2.43
CA ASN A 98 2.61 4.71 2.10
C ASN A 98 1.20 5.22 2.34
N GLU A 99 0.18 4.52 1.86
CA GLU A 99 -1.20 4.95 1.94
C GLU A 99 -1.70 5.11 3.39
N PRO A 100 -1.47 4.17 4.32
CA PRO A 100 -1.83 4.37 5.72
C PRO A 100 -1.03 5.51 6.38
N ARG A 101 0.26 5.65 6.08
CA ARG A 101 1.09 6.75 6.58
C ARG A 101 0.51 8.09 6.17
N ASP A 102 0.20 8.23 4.88
CA ASP A 102 -0.28 9.48 4.31
C ASP A 102 -1.72 9.78 4.77
N ALA A 103 -2.55 8.75 4.91
CA ALA A 103 -3.90 8.89 5.46
C ALA A 103 -3.88 9.34 6.93
N ILE A 104 -3.01 8.77 7.77
CA ILE A 104 -2.86 9.20 9.17
C ILE A 104 -2.41 10.66 9.24
N ALA A 105 -1.34 11.00 8.52
CA ALA A 105 -0.79 12.36 8.53
C ALA A 105 -1.80 13.39 8.01
N GLY A 106 -2.48 13.05 6.93
CA GLY A 106 -3.46 13.93 6.31
C GLY A 106 -4.74 14.08 7.14
N THR A 107 -5.20 13.02 7.80
CA THR A 107 -6.34 13.11 8.73
C THR A 107 -6.04 14.05 9.89
N VAL A 108 -4.84 13.94 10.49
CA VAL A 108 -4.39 14.85 11.55
C VAL A 108 -4.31 16.29 11.03
N TRP A 109 -3.73 16.50 9.86
CA TRP A 109 -3.66 17.82 9.23
C TRP A 109 -5.07 18.39 8.98
N ALA A 110 -5.99 17.60 8.45
CA ALA A 110 -7.37 18.03 8.18
C ALA A 110 -8.08 18.48 9.46
N LEU A 111 -8.00 17.70 10.53
CA LEU A 111 -8.60 18.05 11.81
C LEU A 111 -7.98 19.33 12.43
N LEU A 112 -6.66 19.49 12.34
CA LEU A 112 -5.99 20.68 12.87
C LEU A 112 -6.31 21.96 12.08
N THR A 113 -6.66 21.82 10.80
CA THR A 113 -7.08 22.94 9.95
C THR A 113 -8.58 23.21 9.96
N HIS A 114 -9.38 22.31 10.56
CA HIS A 114 -10.82 22.43 10.73
C HIS A 114 -11.21 22.18 12.20
N PRO A 115 -11.00 23.18 13.09
CA PRO A 115 -11.17 23.01 14.54
C PRO A 115 -12.58 22.62 14.97
N ASP A 116 -13.60 23.04 14.24
CA ASP A 116 -14.99 22.66 14.44
C ASP A 116 -15.20 21.15 14.27
N GLN A 117 -14.61 20.55 13.24
CA GLN A 117 -14.66 19.11 13.01
C GLN A 117 -13.86 18.34 14.07
N LEU A 118 -12.73 18.88 14.49
CA LEU A 118 -11.94 18.30 15.58
C LEU A 118 -12.75 18.26 16.88
N GLN A 119 -13.51 19.32 17.20
CA GLN A 119 -14.34 19.34 18.40
C GLN A 119 -15.45 18.27 18.38
N LEU A 120 -16.09 18.02 17.24
CA LEU A 120 -17.07 16.92 17.11
C LEU A 120 -16.41 15.56 17.39
N ALA A 121 -15.20 15.33 16.88
CA ALA A 121 -14.48 14.08 17.13
C ALA A 121 -14.07 13.93 18.61
N LEU A 122 -13.60 15.01 19.24
CA LEU A 122 -13.19 15.01 20.65
C LEU A 122 -14.40 14.88 21.60
N ALA A 123 -15.55 15.44 21.24
CA ALA A 123 -16.79 15.30 22.00
C ALA A 123 -17.40 13.89 21.89
N GLY A 124 -16.98 13.09 20.90
CA GLY A 124 -17.55 11.77 20.63
C GLY A 124 -18.82 11.81 19.80
N ASP A 125 -19.17 12.96 19.22
CA ASP A 125 -20.33 13.12 18.34
C ASP A 125 -20.15 12.37 17.01
N VAL A 126 -18.90 12.14 16.62
CA VAL A 126 -18.48 11.30 15.48
C VAL A 126 -17.39 10.34 15.92
N THR A 127 -17.37 9.15 15.33
CA THR A 127 -16.35 8.14 15.61
C THR A 127 -15.06 8.45 14.82
N TRP A 128 -13.91 7.99 15.31
CA TRP A 128 -12.64 8.11 14.60
C TRP A 128 -12.66 7.38 13.24
N LEU A 129 -13.45 6.33 13.10
CA LEU A 129 -13.66 5.66 11.82
C LEU A 129 -14.37 6.57 10.82
N GLN A 130 -15.45 7.25 11.25
CA GLN A 130 -16.15 8.23 10.39
C GLN A 130 -15.23 9.39 9.97
N VAL A 131 -14.38 9.88 10.88
CA VAL A 131 -13.37 10.89 10.56
C VAL A 131 -12.42 10.39 9.47
N PHE A 132 -11.93 9.17 9.59
CA PHE A 132 -11.05 8.57 8.60
C PHE A 132 -11.75 8.35 7.25
N GLU A 133 -12.98 7.83 7.27
CA GLU A 133 -13.77 7.58 6.05
C GLU A 133 -14.07 8.89 5.31
N GLU A 134 -14.42 9.97 6.03
CA GLU A 134 -14.65 11.27 5.42
C GLU A 134 -13.37 11.89 4.88
N TYR A 135 -12.24 11.77 5.60
CA TYR A 135 -10.95 12.19 5.08
C TYR A 135 -10.59 11.44 3.79
N ALA A 136 -10.76 10.12 3.78
CA ALA A 136 -10.48 9.29 2.60
C ALA A 136 -11.38 9.64 1.41
N ARG A 137 -12.64 9.95 1.67
CA ARG A 137 -13.57 10.43 0.64
C ARG A 137 -13.12 11.80 0.11
N TRP A 138 -12.87 12.76 1.00
CA TRP A 138 -12.59 14.16 0.63
C TRP A 138 -11.27 14.33 -0.12
N ILE A 139 -10.20 13.73 0.36
CA ILE A 139 -8.86 13.86 -0.24
C ILE A 139 -8.62 12.81 -1.33
N ALA A 140 -9.25 11.63 -1.21
CA ALA A 140 -8.94 10.46 -2.04
C ALA A 140 -7.42 10.23 -2.10
N PRO A 141 -6.78 9.60 -1.07
CA PRO A 141 -5.32 9.41 -0.99
C PRO A 141 -4.73 8.75 -2.24
N ILE A 142 -5.51 7.86 -2.88
CA ILE A 142 -5.27 7.41 -4.25
C ILE A 142 -6.17 8.24 -5.17
N GLY A 143 -5.66 9.37 -5.66
CA GLY A 143 -6.45 10.32 -6.44
C GLY A 143 -6.90 9.77 -7.80
N MET A 144 -6.10 8.87 -8.39
CA MET A 144 -6.41 8.20 -9.66
C MET A 144 -5.80 6.81 -9.73
N SER A 145 -6.38 5.94 -10.56
CA SER A 145 -5.83 4.61 -10.82
C SER A 145 -5.87 4.31 -12.33
N PRO A 146 -4.70 4.03 -12.96
CA PRO A 146 -4.65 3.66 -14.38
C PRO A 146 -5.18 2.25 -14.61
N ARG A 147 -5.81 2.07 -15.77
CA ARG A 147 -6.19 0.75 -16.29
C ARG A 147 -5.87 0.70 -17.78
N ARG A 148 -5.77 -0.53 -18.29
CA ARG A 148 -5.67 -0.80 -19.71
C ARG A 148 -6.94 -1.51 -20.16
N VAL A 149 -7.52 -1.05 -21.26
CA VAL A 149 -8.72 -1.65 -21.87
C VAL A 149 -8.35 -3.04 -22.39
N ALA A 150 -9.06 -4.07 -21.95
CA ALA A 150 -8.79 -5.45 -22.34
C ALA A 150 -9.51 -5.86 -23.63
N LYS A 151 -10.70 -5.30 -23.85
CA LYS A 151 -11.55 -5.56 -25.05
C LYS A 151 -12.35 -4.30 -25.37
N PRO A 152 -12.80 -4.13 -26.61
CA PRO A 152 -13.54 -2.94 -27.01
C PRO A 152 -14.72 -2.69 -26.10
N TRP A 153 -14.92 -1.45 -25.70
CA TRP A 153 -16.04 -1.03 -24.86
C TRP A 153 -16.51 0.37 -25.24
N THR A 154 -17.81 0.51 -25.45
CA THR A 154 -18.41 1.79 -25.79
C THR A 154 -19.17 2.33 -24.59
N ILE A 155 -18.88 3.58 -24.24
CA ILE A 155 -19.59 4.34 -23.21
C ILE A 155 -20.09 5.66 -23.85
N ARG A 156 -21.41 5.84 -23.87
CA ARG A 156 -22.07 6.92 -24.61
C ARG A 156 -21.66 6.89 -26.09
N ASP A 157 -21.00 7.93 -26.55
CA ASP A 157 -20.50 8.13 -27.93
C ASP A 157 -19.01 7.86 -28.11
N ILE A 158 -18.34 7.39 -27.04
CA ILE A 158 -16.90 7.11 -27.03
C ILE A 158 -16.69 5.60 -27.05
N THR A 159 -15.95 5.10 -28.03
CA THR A 159 -15.45 3.72 -28.06
C THR A 159 -14.01 3.70 -27.59
N LEU A 160 -13.73 2.84 -26.62
CA LEU A 160 -12.41 2.54 -26.11
C LEU A 160 -11.91 1.26 -26.78
N GLU A 161 -10.72 1.32 -27.33
CA GLU A 161 -10.11 0.20 -28.04
C GLU A 161 -9.16 -0.61 -27.11
N PRO A 162 -8.88 -1.87 -27.43
CA PRO A 162 -7.92 -2.67 -26.68
C PRO A 162 -6.56 -1.99 -26.56
N ASN A 163 -6.01 -1.99 -25.36
CA ASN A 163 -4.76 -1.32 -24.97
C ASN A 163 -4.85 0.20 -24.75
N ASP A 164 -5.99 0.85 -24.97
CA ASP A 164 -6.17 2.22 -24.52
C ASP A 164 -5.92 2.35 -23.02
N ARG A 165 -5.32 3.48 -22.62
CA ARG A 165 -5.13 3.81 -21.19
C ARG A 165 -6.29 4.66 -20.72
N ILE A 166 -6.93 4.24 -19.65
CA ILE A 166 -7.97 4.97 -18.95
C ILE A 166 -7.55 5.21 -17.50
N PHE A 167 -8.10 6.27 -16.90
CA PHE A 167 -7.81 6.62 -15.51
C PHE A 167 -9.13 6.75 -14.75
N PHE A 168 -9.25 6.00 -13.66
CA PHE A 168 -10.32 6.24 -12.69
C PHE A 168 -9.92 7.41 -11.80
N MET A 169 -10.68 8.50 -11.87
CA MET A 169 -10.42 9.75 -11.17
C MET A 169 -11.19 9.77 -9.84
N PHE A 170 -10.70 9.05 -8.82
CA PHE A 170 -11.38 8.92 -7.53
C PHE A 170 -11.58 10.25 -6.84
N GLY A 171 -10.58 11.14 -6.88
CA GLY A 171 -10.70 12.48 -6.31
C GLY A 171 -11.82 13.33 -6.93
N SER A 172 -12.20 13.08 -8.19
CA SER A 172 -13.34 13.72 -8.84
C SER A 172 -14.66 13.00 -8.54
N ALA A 173 -14.63 11.66 -8.49
CA ALA A 173 -15.84 10.86 -8.25
C ALA A 173 -16.40 11.02 -6.84
N ASN A 174 -15.56 11.38 -5.87
CA ASN A 174 -15.91 11.51 -4.46
C ASN A 174 -16.42 12.91 -4.07
N ARG A 175 -16.57 13.83 -5.01
CA ARG A 175 -17.00 15.23 -4.79
C ARG A 175 -18.40 15.51 -5.33
#